data_fd25bb782561181d1beb1e73b0d2c287
#
_entry.id   fd25bb782561181d1beb1e73b0d2c287
#
_cell.length_a   1.000
_cell.length_b   1.000
_cell.length_c   1.000
_cell.angle_alpha   90.00
_cell.angle_beta   90.00
_cell.angle_gamma   90.00
#
_symmetry.space_group_name_H-M   'P 1'
#
loop_
_entity.id
_entity.type
_entity.pdbx_description
1 polymer ?
#
loop_
_entity_poly.entity_id
_entity_poly.type
_entity_poly.pdbx_seq_one_letter_code
_entity_poly.pdbx_strand_id
1 'polypeptide(L)'
;MSRLRKALTTAVLTALLVGSTAGWASESGESALNGPLPGTAAWLADDSLDKELPDPTTATPSEVAVFFADLTDTQQQRLVEDHPTVVGNLDGVPVNLRYEANAPAGDQVLAYDPRGRGLIARVAGDLEKAAHVSVIVPGSDIDISTFDRTARWAADLRAEADLRAEADLQEEAGDGTAVIAWAGYTTPSGIGLDLATGRLAEAGAERLTRFTDGLDAVGLPAPSLFCHSYGSVVCGLAAPEVDASDIVVMGSPGMRADDVTALDTDARIWAAKSPDDWIDRVPNVEVLGLGHGADPTSPDFGATVLPADDVPAHDKYFTPGTSTLTAFAAIACGDL
;
A
#
# COMPACT_ATOMS: atom_id res chain seq x y z
N MET A 1 -6.58 -35.20 -25.11
CA MET A 1 -6.41 -33.74 -25.19
C MET A 1 -7.69 -32.95 -25.49
N SER A 2 -8.81 -33.53 -25.95
CA SER A 2 -10.05 -32.79 -26.27
C SER A 2 -11.01 -32.59 -25.10
N ARG A 3 -10.95 -33.38 -24.05
CA ARG A 3 -11.87 -33.30 -22.90
C ARG A 3 -11.44 -32.24 -21.86
N LEU A 4 -10.14 -31.99 -21.70
CA LEU A 4 -9.61 -30.98 -20.79
C LEU A 4 -9.88 -29.55 -21.29
N ARG A 5 -9.74 -29.33 -22.62
CA ARG A 5 -10.06 -28.03 -23.23
C ARG A 5 -11.55 -27.64 -23.14
N LYS A 6 -12.45 -28.63 -23.18
CA LYS A 6 -13.90 -28.39 -23.06
C LYS A 6 -14.30 -28.09 -21.59
N ALA A 7 -13.62 -28.65 -20.61
CA ALA A 7 -13.87 -28.36 -19.18
C ALA A 7 -13.42 -26.95 -18.79
N LEU A 8 -12.28 -26.48 -19.30
CA LEU A 8 -11.77 -25.13 -19.05
C LEU A 8 -12.66 -24.05 -19.70
N THR A 9 -13.13 -24.29 -20.94
CA THR A 9 -14.02 -23.34 -21.62
C THR A 9 -15.39 -23.25 -20.94
N THR A 10 -15.88 -24.33 -20.34
CA THR A 10 -17.17 -24.36 -19.65
C THR A 10 -17.08 -23.68 -18.27
N ALA A 11 -15.97 -23.79 -17.54
CA ALA A 11 -15.80 -23.15 -16.24
C ALA A 11 -15.70 -21.61 -16.35
N VAL A 12 -15.00 -21.09 -17.37
CA VAL A 12 -14.91 -19.64 -17.64
C VAL A 12 -16.26 -19.07 -18.10
N LEU A 13 -17.00 -19.82 -18.94
CA LEU A 13 -18.33 -19.40 -19.40
C LEU A 13 -19.41 -19.50 -18.28
N THR A 14 -19.26 -20.40 -17.32
CA THR A 14 -20.24 -20.53 -16.22
C THR A 14 -20.08 -19.38 -15.20
N ALA A 15 -18.89 -18.89 -14.98
CA ALA A 15 -18.65 -17.69 -14.15
C ALA A 15 -19.23 -16.41 -14.80
N LEU A 16 -19.26 -16.35 -16.15
CA LEU A 16 -19.86 -15.23 -16.90
C LEU A 16 -21.39 -15.34 -17.03
N LEU A 17 -22.00 -16.53 -16.90
CA LEU A 17 -23.45 -16.73 -17.12
C LEU A 17 -24.27 -16.73 -15.83
N VAL A 18 -23.68 -16.86 -14.65
CA VAL A 18 -24.40 -16.73 -13.37
C VAL A 18 -24.68 -15.24 -13.05
N GLY A 19 -23.97 -14.31 -13.67
CA GLY A 19 -24.21 -12.87 -13.55
C GLY A 19 -25.37 -12.30 -14.37
N SER A 20 -26.03 -13.07 -15.26
CA SER A 20 -26.98 -12.52 -16.23
C SER A 20 -28.46 -12.63 -15.87
N THR A 21 -28.82 -13.10 -14.67
CA THR A 21 -30.23 -13.23 -14.25
C THR A 21 -30.62 -12.49 -12.97
N ALA A 22 -29.71 -11.72 -12.36
CA ALA A 22 -30.05 -10.75 -11.32
C ALA A 22 -29.98 -9.35 -11.94
N GLY A 23 -31.13 -8.71 -12.08
CA GLY A 23 -31.26 -7.44 -12.72
C GLY A 23 -30.40 -6.32 -12.11
N TRP A 24 -29.98 -5.37 -12.98
CA TRP A 24 -29.39 -4.09 -12.65
C TRP A 24 -28.04 -4.16 -11.91
N ALA A 25 -27.02 -4.74 -12.53
CA ALA A 25 -25.67 -4.32 -12.25
C ALA A 25 -25.58 -2.84 -12.67
N SER A 26 -25.55 -1.95 -11.70
CA SER A 26 -25.14 -0.56 -11.92
C SER A 26 -23.77 -0.60 -12.58
N GLU A 27 -23.66 -0.05 -13.78
CA GLU A 27 -22.36 0.17 -14.49
C GLU A 27 -21.57 1.32 -13.84
N SER A 28 -21.52 1.37 -12.52
CA SER A 28 -20.63 2.27 -11.78
C SER A 28 -19.48 1.45 -11.23
N GLY A 29 -18.55 1.04 -12.09
CA GLY A 29 -17.23 0.62 -11.63
C GLY A 29 -16.61 1.74 -10.79
N GLU A 30 -15.90 1.38 -9.73
CA GLU A 30 -15.14 2.35 -8.95
C GLU A 30 -14.15 3.06 -9.88
N SER A 31 -14.06 4.37 -9.76
CA SER A 31 -13.09 5.15 -10.50
C SER A 31 -11.93 5.52 -9.61
N ALA A 32 -10.71 5.33 -10.11
CA ALA A 32 -9.54 5.85 -9.43
C ALA A 32 -9.72 7.34 -9.14
N LEU A 33 -9.37 7.76 -7.93
CA LEU A 33 -9.43 9.16 -7.54
C LEU A 33 -8.35 9.92 -8.31
N ASN A 34 -8.76 10.69 -9.29
CA ASN A 34 -7.91 11.46 -10.18
C ASN A 34 -8.12 12.98 -10.00
N GLY A 35 -7.21 13.75 -10.59
CA GLY A 35 -7.23 15.20 -10.61
C GLY A 35 -6.55 15.85 -9.39
N PRO A 36 -6.29 17.17 -9.49
CA PRO A 36 -5.51 17.89 -8.50
C PRO A 36 -6.21 17.90 -7.14
N LEU A 37 -5.41 17.94 -6.09
CA LEU A 37 -5.90 18.12 -4.70
C LEU A 37 -6.72 19.40 -4.57
N PRO A 38 -7.72 19.42 -3.68
CA PRO A 38 -8.40 20.67 -3.32
C PRO A 38 -7.36 21.71 -2.83
N GLY A 39 -7.51 22.95 -3.31
CA GLY A 39 -6.56 24.02 -2.95
C GLY A 39 -5.37 24.17 -3.90
N THR A 40 -5.12 23.24 -4.84
CA THR A 40 -4.00 23.33 -5.80
C THR A 40 -3.98 24.67 -6.55
N ALA A 41 -5.12 25.19 -6.98
CA ALA A 41 -5.17 26.47 -7.68
C ALA A 41 -4.77 27.66 -6.80
N ALA A 42 -5.15 27.64 -5.52
CA ALA A 42 -4.74 28.67 -4.55
C ALA A 42 -3.24 28.53 -4.22
N TRP A 43 -2.74 27.31 -4.08
CA TRP A 43 -1.32 27.02 -3.92
C TRP A 43 -0.48 27.59 -5.07
N LEU A 44 -0.85 27.30 -6.32
CA LEU A 44 -0.13 27.76 -7.50
C LEU A 44 -0.24 29.29 -7.73
N ALA A 45 -1.23 29.94 -7.13
CA ALA A 45 -1.41 31.40 -7.20
C ALA A 45 -0.80 32.14 -6.00
N ASP A 46 -0.20 31.43 -5.05
CA ASP A 46 0.40 32.03 -3.86
C ASP A 46 1.77 32.64 -4.21
N ASP A 47 1.87 33.97 -4.10
CA ASP A 47 3.07 34.76 -4.29
C ASP A 47 3.66 35.27 -2.96
N SER A 48 3.24 34.69 -1.83
CA SER A 48 3.64 35.12 -0.48
C SER A 48 5.12 34.86 -0.15
N LEU A 49 5.72 33.94 -0.88
CA LEU A 49 7.16 33.68 -0.86
C LEU A 49 7.79 34.27 -2.13
N ASP A 50 9.01 34.80 -2.03
CA ASP A 50 9.78 35.26 -3.21
C ASP A 50 10.30 34.03 -4.02
N LYS A 51 9.51 32.97 -4.12
CA LYS A 51 9.82 31.70 -4.78
C LYS A 51 8.55 31.12 -5.38
N GLU A 52 8.68 30.47 -6.53
CA GLU A 52 7.61 29.69 -7.14
C GLU A 52 7.37 28.41 -6.34
N LEU A 53 6.11 28.12 -5.99
CA LEU A 53 5.76 26.91 -5.28
C LEU A 53 5.77 25.69 -6.23
N PRO A 54 6.22 24.51 -5.78
CA PRO A 54 6.21 23.30 -6.61
C PRO A 54 4.79 22.95 -7.06
N ASP A 55 4.61 22.65 -8.34
CA ASP A 55 3.31 22.19 -8.85
C ASP A 55 3.00 20.78 -8.30
N PRO A 56 1.93 20.59 -7.49
CA PRO A 56 1.61 19.31 -6.88
C PRO A 56 1.34 18.19 -7.89
N THR A 57 1.08 18.53 -9.15
CA THR A 57 0.76 17.56 -10.21
C THR A 57 1.97 17.11 -11.02
N THR A 58 3.06 17.88 -11.01
CA THR A 58 4.22 17.63 -11.88
C THR A 58 5.56 17.58 -11.15
N ALA A 59 5.69 18.28 -10.01
CA ALA A 59 6.92 18.26 -9.24
C ALA A 59 7.21 16.87 -8.68
N THR A 60 8.46 16.44 -8.78
CA THR A 60 8.91 15.19 -8.16
C THR A 60 9.00 15.33 -6.64
N PRO A 61 8.89 14.26 -5.86
CA PRO A 61 9.07 14.30 -4.41
C PRO A 61 10.40 14.90 -3.99
N SER A 62 11.49 14.62 -4.71
CA SER A 62 12.81 15.21 -4.46
C SER A 62 12.84 16.73 -4.67
N GLU A 63 12.17 17.25 -5.72
CA GLU A 63 12.05 18.70 -5.92
C GLU A 63 11.26 19.36 -4.79
N VAL A 64 10.21 18.68 -4.31
CA VAL A 64 9.43 19.16 -3.16
C VAL A 64 10.28 19.18 -1.89
N ALA A 65 11.02 18.12 -1.61
CA ALA A 65 11.89 18.03 -0.42
C ALA A 65 12.95 19.13 -0.44
N VAL A 66 13.61 19.34 -1.57
CA VAL A 66 14.61 20.44 -1.73
C VAL A 66 13.96 21.79 -1.52
N PHE A 67 12.76 22.03 -2.07
CA PHE A 67 12.04 23.28 -1.86
C PHE A 67 11.77 23.54 -0.39
N PHE A 68 11.23 22.56 0.35
CA PHE A 68 10.93 22.71 1.77
C PHE A 68 12.20 22.87 2.63
N ALA A 69 13.28 22.15 2.30
CA ALA A 69 14.56 22.29 3.01
C ALA A 69 15.19 23.70 2.87
N ASP A 70 14.85 24.43 1.81
CA ASP A 70 15.35 25.79 1.54
C ASP A 70 14.45 26.90 2.15
N LEU A 71 13.40 26.51 2.88
CA LEU A 71 12.50 27.43 3.60
C LEU A 71 12.92 27.60 5.06
N THR A 72 12.66 28.77 5.60
CA THR A 72 12.71 29.00 7.05
C THR A 72 11.49 28.36 7.74
N ASP A 73 11.61 28.03 9.03
CA ASP A 73 10.49 27.49 9.83
C ASP A 73 9.23 28.37 9.72
N THR A 74 9.38 29.70 9.71
CA THR A 74 8.25 30.63 9.56
C THR A 74 7.57 30.50 8.19
N GLN A 75 8.32 30.27 7.13
CA GLN A 75 7.78 30.07 5.78
C GLN A 75 7.10 28.72 5.66
N GLN A 76 7.70 27.66 6.20
CA GLN A 76 7.09 26.32 6.27
C GLN A 76 5.76 26.37 7.01
N GLN A 77 5.76 26.99 8.21
CA GLN A 77 4.55 27.13 9.03
C GLN A 77 3.42 27.88 8.32
N ARG A 78 3.77 28.94 7.61
CA ARG A 78 2.80 29.69 6.80
C ARG A 78 2.16 28.81 5.72
N LEU A 79 2.93 27.98 5.01
CA LEU A 79 2.39 27.08 3.99
C LEU A 79 1.46 26.02 4.60
N VAL A 80 1.77 25.52 5.81
CA VAL A 80 0.89 24.60 6.56
C VAL A 80 -0.45 25.28 6.89
N GLU A 81 -0.41 26.54 7.35
CA GLU A 81 -1.60 27.28 7.73
C GLU A 81 -2.48 27.66 6.53
N ASP A 82 -1.85 28.15 5.44
CA ASP A 82 -2.55 28.68 4.26
C ASP A 82 -3.00 27.56 3.30
N HIS A 83 -2.25 26.43 3.23
CA HIS A 83 -2.44 25.34 2.27
C HIS A 83 -2.41 23.94 2.90
N PRO A 84 -3.12 23.67 4.00
CA PRO A 84 -2.96 22.40 4.74
C PRO A 84 -3.25 21.17 3.89
N THR A 85 -4.26 21.22 3.00
CA THR A 85 -4.60 20.07 2.14
C THR A 85 -3.48 19.72 1.16
N VAL A 86 -2.79 20.72 0.60
CA VAL A 86 -1.67 20.49 -0.32
C VAL A 86 -0.46 20.00 0.46
N VAL A 87 -0.05 20.72 1.50
CA VAL A 87 1.12 20.36 2.33
C VAL A 87 0.96 18.97 2.93
N GLY A 88 -0.23 18.63 3.44
CA GLY A 88 -0.50 17.34 4.08
C GLY A 88 -0.52 16.14 3.13
N ASN A 89 -0.58 16.36 1.81
CA ASN A 89 -0.66 15.28 0.80
C ASN A 89 0.44 15.32 -0.25
N LEU A 90 1.31 16.31 -0.22
CA LEU A 90 2.37 16.45 -1.21
C LEU A 90 3.58 15.61 -0.78
N ASP A 91 3.92 14.59 -1.55
CA ASP A 91 5.04 13.70 -1.28
C ASP A 91 6.37 14.46 -1.41
N GLY A 92 7.28 14.23 -0.44
CA GLY A 92 8.53 15.00 -0.28
C GLY A 92 8.42 16.15 0.72
N VAL A 93 7.24 16.49 1.23
CA VAL A 93 7.10 17.42 2.37
C VAL A 93 7.61 16.74 3.65
N PRO A 94 8.37 17.43 4.53
CA PRO A 94 8.79 16.89 5.82
C PRO A 94 7.65 16.30 6.64
N VAL A 95 7.92 15.17 7.28
CA VAL A 95 6.92 14.35 8.01
C VAL A 95 6.15 15.16 9.05
N ASN A 96 6.86 15.95 9.87
CA ASN A 96 6.26 16.78 10.90
C ASN A 96 5.26 17.81 10.33
N LEU A 97 5.56 18.41 9.16
CA LEU A 97 4.65 19.38 8.52
C LEU A 97 3.40 18.68 7.94
N ARG A 98 3.56 17.47 7.41
CA ARG A 98 2.41 16.64 6.96
C ARG A 98 1.51 16.28 8.14
N TYR A 99 2.08 15.89 9.27
CA TYR A 99 1.30 15.61 10.49
C TYR A 99 0.54 16.84 10.97
N GLU A 100 1.18 17.99 11.00
CA GLU A 100 0.56 19.25 11.41
C GLU A 100 -0.57 19.64 10.46
N ALA A 101 -0.34 19.59 9.17
CA ALA A 101 -1.35 19.91 8.15
C ALA A 101 -2.56 18.98 8.21
N ASN A 102 -2.36 17.69 8.57
CA ASN A 102 -3.39 16.68 8.69
C ASN A 102 -3.93 16.49 10.12
N ALA A 103 -3.53 17.29 11.11
CA ALA A 103 -3.95 17.15 12.51
C ALA A 103 -5.48 17.10 12.70
N PRO A 104 -6.32 17.79 11.90
CA PRO A 104 -7.78 17.63 12.00
C PRO A 104 -8.29 16.22 11.67
N ALA A 105 -7.54 15.41 10.91
CA ALA A 105 -7.89 14.03 10.57
C ALA A 105 -7.42 13.01 11.61
N GLY A 106 -6.56 13.41 12.55
CA GLY A 106 -6.06 12.58 13.66
C GLY A 106 -4.56 12.68 13.86
N ASP A 107 -4.06 11.97 14.88
CA ASP A 107 -2.65 11.94 15.20
C ASP A 107 -1.86 11.13 14.17
N GLN A 108 -0.65 11.58 13.84
CA GLN A 108 0.29 10.93 12.94
C GLN A 108 -0.30 10.57 11.56
N VAL A 109 -1.24 11.38 11.06
CA VAL A 109 -1.81 11.23 9.73
C VAL A 109 -0.86 11.84 8.72
N LEU A 110 -0.24 10.99 7.89
CA LEU A 110 0.77 11.35 6.90
C LEU A 110 0.14 11.83 5.58
N ALA A 111 -1.06 11.36 5.24
CA ALA A 111 -1.84 11.82 4.10
C ALA A 111 -3.33 11.69 4.38
N TYR A 112 -4.14 12.63 3.87
CA TYR A 112 -5.58 12.62 4.02
C TYR A 112 -6.27 13.34 2.86
N ASP A 113 -7.02 12.60 2.06
CA ASP A 113 -7.85 13.14 0.98
C ASP A 113 -9.28 12.61 1.13
N PRO A 114 -10.24 13.43 1.60
CA PRO A 114 -11.61 12.97 1.86
C PRO A 114 -12.46 12.82 0.60
N ARG A 115 -11.94 13.10 -0.60
CA ARG A 115 -12.71 12.97 -1.85
C ARG A 115 -13.08 11.51 -2.13
N GLY A 116 -14.21 11.29 -2.79
CA GLY A 116 -14.70 9.95 -3.11
C GLY A 116 -14.93 9.12 -1.85
N ARG A 117 -14.34 7.93 -1.79
CA ARG A 117 -14.32 7.07 -0.60
C ARG A 117 -13.24 7.45 0.41
N GLY A 118 -12.37 8.36 0.01
CA GLY A 118 -11.28 8.88 0.80
C GLY A 118 -10.01 8.02 0.77
N LEU A 119 -8.88 8.72 0.87
CA LEU A 119 -7.55 8.11 0.94
C LEU A 119 -6.87 8.59 2.23
N ILE A 120 -6.13 7.70 2.88
CA ILE A 120 -5.48 8.02 4.15
C ILE A 120 -4.20 7.19 4.33
N ALA A 121 -3.19 7.81 4.94
CA ALA A 121 -2.02 7.13 5.47
C ALA A 121 -1.78 7.58 6.92
N ARG A 122 -1.57 6.62 7.84
CA ARG A 122 -1.31 6.89 9.25
C ARG A 122 -0.17 6.03 9.76
N VAL A 123 0.64 6.60 10.63
CA VAL A 123 1.83 5.95 11.19
C VAL A 123 1.54 5.36 12.57
N ALA A 124 2.09 4.19 12.83
CA ALA A 124 2.26 3.61 14.15
C ALA A 124 3.77 3.60 14.47
N GLY A 125 4.19 4.35 15.47
CA GLY A 125 5.60 4.53 15.84
C GLY A 125 6.10 5.94 15.59
N ASP A 126 7.42 6.14 15.73
CA ASP A 126 8.11 7.41 15.47
C ASP A 126 8.81 7.30 14.11
N LEU A 127 8.17 7.82 13.05
CA LEU A 127 8.68 7.71 11.69
C LEU A 127 9.99 8.47 11.47
N GLU A 128 10.17 9.60 12.19
CA GLU A 128 11.36 10.45 12.04
C GLU A 128 12.62 9.85 12.67
N LYS A 129 12.46 8.86 13.56
CA LYS A 129 13.56 8.17 14.23
C LYS A 129 13.66 6.69 13.86
N ALA A 130 12.81 6.21 12.95
CA ALA A 130 12.76 4.80 12.62
C ALA A 130 14.00 4.37 11.83
N ALA A 131 14.68 3.31 12.30
CA ALA A 131 15.71 2.61 11.54
C ALA A 131 15.09 1.75 10.44
N HIS A 132 13.87 1.27 10.68
CA HIS A 132 13.11 0.43 9.76
C HIS A 132 11.72 1.00 9.52
N VAL A 133 11.33 1.09 8.26
CA VAL A 133 10.01 1.55 7.85
C VAL A 133 9.27 0.41 7.16
N SER A 134 8.01 0.20 7.54
CA SER A 134 7.12 -0.75 6.87
C SER A 134 5.88 -0.03 6.36
N VAL A 135 5.36 -0.45 5.20
CA VAL A 135 4.12 0.10 4.62
C VAL A 135 3.14 -1.04 4.38
N ILE A 136 1.96 -0.98 5.02
CA ILE A 136 0.89 -1.95 4.79
C ILE A 136 -0.04 -1.42 3.71
N VAL A 137 -0.11 -2.15 2.59
CA VAL A 137 -0.97 -1.87 1.44
C VAL A 137 -2.19 -2.80 1.50
N PRO A 138 -3.37 -2.29 1.88
CA PRO A 138 -4.56 -3.12 2.03
C PRO A 138 -5.16 -3.54 0.68
N GLY A 139 -6.05 -4.53 0.73
CA GLY A 139 -6.84 -4.98 -0.41
C GLY A 139 -8.16 -4.25 -0.56
N SER A 140 -9.18 -4.99 -1.05
CA SER A 140 -10.52 -4.49 -1.34
C SER A 140 -11.27 -4.02 -0.08
N ASP A 141 -12.30 -3.20 -0.29
CA ASP A 141 -13.24 -2.73 0.73
C ASP A 141 -12.59 -1.91 1.86
N ILE A 142 -11.45 -1.28 1.58
CA ILE A 142 -10.78 -0.34 2.51
C ILE A 142 -10.92 1.08 1.99
N ASP A 143 -11.45 1.94 2.84
CA ASP A 143 -11.57 3.39 2.66
C ASP A 143 -11.47 4.09 4.02
N ILE A 144 -11.65 5.40 4.07
CA ILE A 144 -11.58 6.15 5.33
C ILE A 144 -12.51 5.56 6.40
N SER A 145 -13.70 5.07 6.04
CA SER A 145 -14.69 4.56 7.01
C SER A 145 -14.33 3.18 7.58
N THR A 146 -13.52 2.41 6.87
CA THR A 146 -13.08 1.05 7.23
C THR A 146 -11.58 0.97 7.58
N PHE A 147 -10.88 2.10 7.52
CA PHE A 147 -9.44 2.22 7.68
C PHE A 147 -8.90 1.69 9.02
N ASP A 148 -9.69 1.71 10.07
CA ASP A 148 -9.31 1.23 11.40
C ASP A 148 -8.79 -0.22 11.40
N ARG A 149 -9.18 -1.02 10.41
CA ARG A 149 -8.63 -2.37 10.24
C ARG A 149 -7.14 -2.32 9.88
N THR A 150 -6.79 -1.58 8.84
CA THR A 150 -5.41 -1.44 8.38
C THR A 150 -4.54 -0.75 9.44
N ALA A 151 -5.09 0.23 10.14
CA ALA A 151 -4.40 0.91 11.22
C ALA A 151 -4.12 -0.03 12.43
N ARG A 152 -5.03 -0.97 12.73
CA ARG A 152 -4.76 -2.01 13.73
C ARG A 152 -3.66 -2.97 13.28
N TRP A 153 -3.65 -3.39 12.01
CA TRP A 153 -2.57 -4.22 11.48
C TRP A 153 -1.21 -3.55 11.64
N ALA A 154 -1.13 -2.24 11.37
CA ALA A 154 0.10 -1.48 11.57
C ALA A 154 0.52 -1.43 13.06
N ALA A 155 -0.44 -1.25 13.96
CA ALA A 155 -0.17 -1.28 15.40
C ALA A 155 0.27 -2.68 15.89
N ASP A 156 -0.37 -3.75 15.40
CA ASP A 156 -0.05 -5.12 15.77
C ASP A 156 1.33 -5.53 15.23
N LEU A 157 1.67 -5.18 13.98
CA LEU A 157 3.00 -5.44 13.40
C LEU A 157 4.08 -4.68 14.17
N ARG A 158 3.85 -3.40 14.46
CA ARG A 158 4.79 -2.61 15.24
C ARG A 158 5.00 -3.18 16.64
N ALA A 159 3.92 -3.56 17.32
CA ALA A 159 4.03 -4.13 18.67
C ALA A 159 4.82 -5.45 18.68
N GLU A 160 4.65 -6.31 17.68
CA GLU A 160 5.42 -7.54 17.56
C GLU A 160 6.91 -7.26 17.25
N ALA A 161 7.19 -6.22 16.42
CA ALA A 161 8.55 -5.77 16.12
C ALA A 161 9.24 -5.21 17.38
N ASP A 162 8.52 -4.41 18.19
CA ASP A 162 9.03 -3.88 19.47
C ASP A 162 9.37 -5.04 20.45
N LEU A 163 8.49 -6.05 20.58
CA LEU A 163 8.73 -7.23 21.41
C LEU A 163 9.96 -8.02 20.96
N ARG A 164 10.20 -8.09 19.66
CA ARG A 164 11.36 -8.75 19.09
C ARG A 164 12.65 -7.99 19.41
N ALA A 165 12.68 -6.69 19.19
CA ALA A 165 13.82 -5.84 19.53
C ALA A 165 14.19 -5.90 21.01
N GLU A 166 13.19 -5.93 21.91
CA GLU A 166 13.40 -6.11 23.36
C GLU A 166 14.01 -7.48 23.72
N ALA A 167 13.65 -8.55 22.97
CA ALA A 167 14.15 -9.90 23.21
C ALA A 167 15.62 -10.08 22.81
N ASP A 168 16.06 -9.40 21.76
CA ASP A 168 17.42 -9.55 21.20
C ASP A 168 18.51 -8.82 22.00
N LEU A 169 18.16 -8.02 23.03
CA LEU A 169 19.06 -7.40 24.04
C LEU A 169 20.33 -6.70 23.51
N GLN A 170 20.47 -6.53 22.21
CA GLN A 170 21.66 -6.02 21.55
C GLN A 170 21.49 -4.64 20.92
N GLU A 171 20.27 -4.15 20.81
CA GLU A 171 20.02 -2.82 20.27
C GLU A 171 19.91 -1.80 21.40
N GLU A 172 20.78 -0.81 21.38
CA GLU A 172 20.61 0.39 22.18
C GLU A 172 19.25 1.01 21.80
N ALA A 173 18.39 1.20 22.80
CA ALA A 173 17.07 1.78 22.61
C ALA A 173 17.17 3.11 21.84
N GLY A 174 16.80 3.11 20.57
CA GLY A 174 16.86 4.34 19.77
C GLY A 174 16.21 4.21 18.39
N ASP A 175 16.39 3.12 17.72
CA ASP A 175 16.08 3.06 16.28
C ASP A 175 15.03 1.99 15.97
N GLY A 176 13.80 2.22 16.43
CA GLY A 176 12.70 1.26 16.32
C GLY A 176 12.11 1.17 14.90
N THR A 177 11.13 0.28 14.76
CA THR A 177 10.33 0.12 13.54
C THR A 177 9.14 1.06 13.54
N ALA A 178 8.92 1.82 12.46
CA ALA A 178 7.68 2.52 12.20
C ALA A 178 6.87 1.81 11.11
N VAL A 179 5.55 1.72 11.32
CA VAL A 179 4.66 1.04 10.38
C VAL A 179 3.59 2.01 9.87
N ILE A 180 3.51 2.17 8.56
CA ILE A 180 2.55 3.04 7.89
C ILE A 180 1.38 2.19 7.39
N ALA A 181 0.18 2.41 7.91
CA ALA A 181 -1.05 1.94 7.30
C ALA A 181 -1.36 2.86 6.11
N TRP A 182 -1.34 2.33 4.87
CA TRP A 182 -1.46 3.14 3.66
C TRP A 182 -2.66 2.71 2.80
N ALA A 183 -3.77 3.39 2.92
CA ALA A 183 -4.92 3.29 2.00
C ALA A 183 -4.89 4.49 1.02
N GLY A 184 -3.79 4.60 0.26
CA GLY A 184 -3.50 5.73 -0.64
C GLY A 184 -4.05 5.56 -2.06
N TYR A 185 -4.92 4.58 -2.31
CA TYR A 185 -5.55 4.34 -3.61
C TYR A 185 -7.02 3.98 -3.46
N THR A 186 -7.80 4.14 -4.54
CA THR A 186 -9.20 3.69 -4.56
C THR A 186 -9.22 2.16 -4.63
N THR A 187 -9.66 1.51 -3.56
CA THR A 187 -9.76 0.06 -3.50
C THR A 187 -11.02 -0.44 -4.21
N PRO A 188 -11.00 -1.60 -4.87
CA PRO A 188 -12.23 -2.19 -5.41
C PRO A 188 -13.22 -2.51 -4.30
N SER A 189 -14.52 -2.40 -4.60
CA SER A 189 -15.61 -2.71 -3.68
C SER A 189 -16.30 -4.01 -4.05
N GLY A 190 -16.44 -4.91 -3.08
CA GLY A 190 -17.13 -6.18 -3.25
C GLY A 190 -16.51 -7.09 -4.32
N ILE A 191 -17.34 -7.94 -4.95
CA ILE A 191 -16.95 -8.86 -6.02
C ILE A 191 -17.47 -8.31 -7.36
N GLY A 192 -16.57 -7.88 -8.26
CA GLY A 192 -16.95 -7.29 -9.53
C GLY A 192 -15.81 -7.17 -10.52
N LEU A 193 -16.06 -6.48 -11.64
CA LEU A 193 -15.06 -6.26 -12.68
C LEU A 193 -13.83 -5.50 -12.16
N ASP A 194 -14.01 -4.56 -11.23
CA ASP A 194 -12.90 -3.79 -10.65
C ASP A 194 -11.93 -4.67 -9.88
N LEU A 195 -12.44 -5.74 -9.23
CA LEU A 195 -11.59 -6.73 -8.58
C LEU A 195 -10.85 -7.62 -9.58
N ALA A 196 -11.48 -7.94 -10.71
CA ALA A 196 -10.91 -8.83 -11.72
C ALA A 196 -9.95 -8.11 -12.69
N THR A 197 -10.07 -6.79 -12.83
CA THR A 197 -9.19 -5.97 -13.68
C THR A 197 -8.04 -5.37 -12.86
N GLY A 198 -6.93 -5.03 -13.50
CA GLY A 198 -5.81 -4.34 -12.85
C GLY A 198 -5.96 -2.82 -12.77
N ARG A 199 -7.03 -2.22 -13.30
CA ARG A 199 -7.13 -0.77 -13.50
C ARG A 199 -6.98 0.06 -12.24
N LEU A 200 -7.61 -0.34 -11.12
CA LEU A 200 -7.45 0.37 -9.85
C LEU A 200 -6.08 0.09 -9.21
N ALA A 201 -5.50 -1.09 -9.47
CA ALA A 201 -4.16 -1.42 -9.01
C ALA A 201 -3.08 -0.66 -9.79
N GLU A 202 -3.26 -0.40 -11.08
CA GLU A 202 -2.37 0.43 -11.88
C GLU A 202 -2.28 1.86 -11.30
N ALA A 203 -3.44 2.50 -11.07
CA ALA A 203 -3.47 3.80 -10.41
C ALA A 203 -2.93 3.76 -8.97
N GLY A 204 -3.13 2.64 -8.27
CA GLY A 204 -2.58 2.40 -6.94
C GLY A 204 -1.05 2.27 -6.95
N ALA A 205 -0.50 1.60 -7.96
CA ALA A 205 0.94 1.43 -8.13
C ALA A 205 1.64 2.77 -8.36
N GLU A 206 1.15 3.60 -9.28
CA GLU A 206 1.68 4.96 -9.51
C GLU A 206 1.69 5.80 -8.22
N ARG A 207 0.64 5.70 -7.42
CA ARG A 207 0.56 6.42 -6.14
C ARG A 207 1.48 5.83 -5.06
N LEU A 208 1.64 4.50 -5.03
CA LEU A 208 2.55 3.84 -4.09
C LEU A 208 4.00 4.20 -4.40
N THR A 209 4.41 4.16 -5.68
CA THR A 209 5.74 4.57 -6.12
C THR A 209 6.02 6.01 -5.70
N ARG A 210 5.13 6.94 -6.05
CA ARG A 210 5.31 8.35 -5.66
C ARG A 210 5.37 8.54 -4.13
N PHE A 211 4.57 7.77 -3.37
CA PHE A 211 4.58 7.82 -1.91
C PHE A 211 5.92 7.33 -1.34
N THR A 212 6.46 6.23 -1.84
CA THR A 212 7.77 5.71 -1.40
C THR A 212 8.91 6.62 -1.81
N ASP A 213 8.88 7.20 -3.02
CA ASP A 213 9.81 8.25 -3.43
C ASP A 213 9.78 9.45 -2.49
N GLY A 214 8.59 9.77 -1.96
CA GLY A 214 8.41 10.84 -0.97
C GLY A 214 9.03 10.52 0.38
N LEU A 215 9.03 9.25 0.79
CA LEU A 215 9.73 8.80 2.01
C LEU A 215 11.24 8.89 1.83
N ASP A 216 11.77 8.41 0.69
CA ASP A 216 13.18 8.51 0.35
C ASP A 216 13.64 9.98 0.27
N ALA A 217 12.89 10.83 -0.41
CA ALA A 217 13.21 12.25 -0.58
C ALA A 217 13.37 13.02 0.74
N VAL A 218 12.73 12.56 1.82
CA VAL A 218 12.90 13.14 3.17
C VAL A 218 13.90 12.36 4.03
N GLY A 219 14.64 11.42 3.43
CA GLY A 219 15.74 10.69 4.07
C GLY A 219 15.33 9.50 4.92
N LEU A 220 14.13 8.95 4.73
CA LEU A 220 13.69 7.74 5.40
C LEU A 220 14.26 6.49 4.70
N PRO A 221 14.49 5.38 5.42
CA PRO A 221 15.01 4.16 4.83
C PRO A 221 14.01 3.53 3.84
N ALA A 222 14.54 2.77 2.86
CA ALA A 222 13.74 1.98 1.93
C ALA A 222 12.76 1.07 2.69
N PRO A 223 11.45 1.13 2.43
CA PRO A 223 10.48 0.42 3.23
C PRO A 223 10.39 -1.07 2.88
N SER A 224 9.93 -1.89 3.85
CA SER A 224 9.37 -3.21 3.59
C SER A 224 7.86 -3.05 3.31
N LEU A 225 7.37 -3.54 2.16
CA LEU A 225 5.97 -3.45 1.75
C LEU A 225 5.21 -4.71 2.17
N PHE A 226 4.12 -4.56 2.92
CA PHE A 226 3.21 -5.64 3.34
C PHE A 226 1.89 -5.52 2.60
N CYS A 227 1.67 -6.36 1.61
CA CYS A 227 0.65 -6.20 0.58
C CYS A 227 -0.43 -7.28 0.73
N HIS A 228 -1.59 -6.89 1.23
CA HIS A 228 -2.69 -7.81 1.52
C HIS A 228 -3.69 -7.90 0.37
N SER A 229 -4.08 -9.12 0.00
CA SER A 229 -5.16 -9.37 -0.96
C SER A 229 -4.93 -8.62 -2.29
N TYR A 230 -5.89 -7.80 -2.76
CA TYR A 230 -5.73 -6.95 -3.95
C TYR A 230 -4.55 -5.97 -3.84
N GLY A 231 -4.10 -5.62 -2.64
CA GLY A 231 -2.87 -4.86 -2.42
C GLY A 231 -1.62 -5.54 -3.00
N SER A 232 -1.62 -6.88 -3.12
CA SER A 232 -0.54 -7.63 -3.79
C SER A 232 -0.45 -7.29 -5.29
N VAL A 233 -1.59 -7.00 -5.92
CA VAL A 233 -1.62 -6.58 -7.33
C VAL A 233 -1.04 -5.17 -7.48
N VAL A 234 -1.35 -4.28 -6.53
CA VAL A 234 -0.74 -2.92 -6.46
C VAL A 234 0.77 -3.03 -6.32
N CYS A 235 1.24 -3.82 -5.35
CA CYS A 235 2.67 -3.97 -5.10
C CYS A 235 3.41 -4.67 -6.26
N GLY A 236 2.77 -5.66 -6.91
CA GLY A 236 3.36 -6.32 -8.07
C GLY A 236 3.54 -5.37 -9.26
N LEU A 237 2.56 -4.50 -9.51
CA LEU A 237 2.65 -3.47 -10.55
C LEU A 237 3.62 -2.34 -10.20
N ALA A 238 3.78 -2.02 -8.91
CA ALA A 238 4.73 -1.02 -8.44
C ALA A 238 6.17 -1.54 -8.36
N ALA A 239 6.38 -2.85 -8.27
CA ALA A 239 7.66 -3.48 -7.97
C ALA A 239 8.85 -2.98 -8.83
N PRO A 240 8.70 -2.73 -10.16
CA PRO A 240 9.81 -2.24 -10.97
C PRO A 240 10.29 -0.82 -10.64
N GLU A 241 9.43 -0.03 -10.00
CA GLU A 241 9.66 1.41 -9.78
C GLU A 241 9.84 1.78 -8.31
N VAL A 242 9.48 0.89 -7.36
CA VAL A 242 9.63 1.17 -5.93
C VAL A 242 10.99 0.74 -5.42
N ASP A 243 11.66 1.62 -4.68
CA ASP A 243 12.82 1.24 -3.87
C ASP A 243 12.32 0.66 -2.53
N ALA A 244 12.18 -0.67 -2.50
CA ALA A 244 11.76 -1.41 -1.31
C ALA A 244 12.77 -2.51 -0.98
N SER A 245 13.04 -2.73 0.31
CA SER A 245 13.90 -3.84 0.76
C SER A 245 13.21 -5.19 0.60
N ASP A 246 11.91 -5.22 0.88
CA ASP A 246 11.08 -6.41 0.88
C ASP A 246 9.69 -6.13 0.33
N ILE A 247 9.13 -7.11 -0.39
CA ILE A 247 7.71 -7.14 -0.76
C ILE A 247 7.12 -8.43 -0.22
N VAL A 248 6.28 -8.31 0.79
CA VAL A 248 5.60 -9.41 1.47
C VAL A 248 4.15 -9.44 1.01
N VAL A 249 3.74 -10.47 0.28
CA VAL A 249 2.35 -10.61 -0.15
C VAL A 249 1.64 -11.65 0.68
N MET A 250 0.39 -11.36 1.08
CA MET A 250 -0.42 -12.26 1.90
C MET A 250 -1.86 -12.33 1.42
N GLY A 251 -2.43 -13.53 1.39
CA GLY A 251 -3.77 -13.75 0.85
C GLY A 251 -3.90 -13.24 -0.59
N SER A 252 -2.86 -13.41 -1.39
CA SER A 252 -2.72 -12.78 -2.70
C SER A 252 -3.51 -13.49 -3.79
N PRO A 253 -4.24 -12.77 -4.66
CA PRO A 253 -4.81 -13.34 -5.89
C PRO A 253 -3.80 -13.44 -7.05
N GLY A 254 -2.57 -12.97 -6.85
CA GLY A 254 -1.48 -12.82 -7.82
C GLY A 254 -0.87 -11.43 -7.78
N MET A 255 0.24 -11.24 -8.51
CA MET A 255 1.02 -9.98 -8.54
C MET A 255 1.15 -9.41 -9.96
N ARG A 256 0.34 -9.87 -10.91
CA ARG A 256 0.49 -9.54 -12.35
C ARG A 256 1.85 -9.97 -12.93
N ALA A 257 2.43 -11.01 -12.37
CA ALA A 257 3.68 -11.62 -12.78
C ALA A 257 3.54 -13.14 -12.81
N ASP A 258 4.32 -13.80 -13.66
CA ASP A 258 4.37 -15.26 -13.76
C ASP A 258 5.35 -15.85 -12.73
N ASP A 259 6.38 -15.10 -12.35
CA ASP A 259 7.41 -15.45 -11.37
C ASP A 259 8.09 -14.19 -10.80
N VAL A 260 9.00 -14.37 -9.83
CA VAL A 260 9.73 -13.24 -9.20
C VAL A 260 10.61 -12.47 -10.17
N THR A 261 11.08 -13.09 -11.25
CA THR A 261 11.95 -12.40 -12.23
C THR A 261 11.15 -11.43 -13.09
N ALA A 262 9.85 -11.72 -13.30
CA ALA A 262 8.95 -10.84 -14.03
C ALA A 262 8.53 -9.59 -13.24
N LEU A 263 8.83 -9.51 -11.94
CA LEU A 263 8.60 -8.33 -11.11
C LEU A 263 9.65 -7.24 -11.33
N ASP A 264 10.79 -7.57 -11.95
CA ASP A 264 11.90 -6.63 -12.29
C ASP A 264 12.27 -5.71 -11.11
N THR A 265 12.54 -6.29 -9.95
CA THR A 265 12.85 -5.58 -8.69
C THR A 265 14.02 -6.26 -7.97
N ASP A 266 14.79 -5.48 -7.22
CA ASP A 266 15.84 -5.97 -6.31
C ASP A 266 15.28 -6.35 -4.93
N ALA A 267 14.01 -6.05 -4.64
CA ALA A 267 13.38 -6.40 -3.38
C ALA A 267 13.27 -7.93 -3.20
N ARG A 268 13.43 -8.40 -1.97
CA ARG A 268 13.17 -9.81 -1.63
C ARG A 268 11.65 -10.05 -1.63
N ILE A 269 11.22 -11.11 -2.30
CA ILE A 269 9.79 -11.44 -2.43
C ILE A 269 9.42 -12.55 -1.47
N TRP A 270 8.44 -12.29 -0.63
CA TRP A 270 7.89 -13.19 0.37
C TRP A 270 6.41 -13.41 0.13
N ALA A 271 5.92 -14.62 0.39
CA ALA A 271 4.50 -14.93 0.21
C ALA A 271 3.95 -15.74 1.38
N ALA A 272 2.76 -15.36 1.85
CA ALA A 272 2.02 -16.07 2.88
C ALA A 272 0.59 -16.37 2.41
N LYS A 273 0.14 -17.62 2.56
CA LYS A 273 -1.24 -18.01 2.26
C LYS A 273 -1.72 -19.06 3.25
N SER A 274 -2.77 -18.72 4.00
CA SER A 274 -3.39 -19.65 4.93
C SER A 274 -4.22 -20.71 4.21
N PRO A 275 -4.22 -21.97 4.67
CA PRO A 275 -5.12 -22.99 4.17
C PRO A 275 -6.60 -22.69 4.46
N ASP A 276 -6.90 -21.85 5.45
CA ASP A 276 -8.24 -21.41 5.80
C ASP A 276 -8.69 -20.14 5.03
N ASP A 277 -7.83 -19.62 4.15
CA ASP A 277 -8.13 -18.45 3.33
C ASP A 277 -9.01 -18.83 2.12
N TRP A 278 -10.12 -18.08 1.96
CA TRP A 278 -11.01 -18.29 0.82
C TRP A 278 -10.37 -17.93 -0.54
N ILE A 279 -9.25 -17.21 -0.53
CA ILE A 279 -8.52 -16.80 -1.74
C ILE A 279 -8.06 -18.00 -2.58
N ASP A 280 -7.85 -19.14 -1.98
CA ASP A 280 -7.54 -20.41 -2.66
C ASP A 280 -8.61 -20.83 -3.70
N ARG A 281 -9.81 -20.25 -3.62
CA ARG A 281 -10.90 -20.51 -4.57
C ARG A 281 -10.86 -19.56 -5.78
N VAL A 282 -10.00 -18.53 -5.73
CA VAL A 282 -9.81 -17.60 -6.84
C VAL A 282 -8.76 -18.19 -7.78
N PRO A 283 -9.07 -18.36 -9.08
CA PRO A 283 -8.09 -18.89 -10.02
C PRO A 283 -6.90 -17.96 -10.19
N ASN A 284 -5.70 -18.46 -9.94
CA ASN A 284 -4.44 -17.73 -10.17
C ASN A 284 -4.07 -17.82 -11.66
N VAL A 285 -4.75 -17.05 -12.47
CA VAL A 285 -4.53 -16.95 -13.92
C VAL A 285 -4.77 -15.53 -14.38
N GLU A 286 -4.16 -15.16 -15.50
CA GLU A 286 -4.49 -13.95 -16.21
C GLU A 286 -4.87 -14.29 -17.65
N VAL A 287 -6.03 -13.84 -18.10
CA VAL A 287 -6.52 -14.04 -19.47
C VAL A 287 -7.18 -12.77 -19.96
N LEU A 288 -6.61 -12.16 -21.01
CA LEU A 288 -7.14 -10.93 -21.64
C LEU A 288 -7.35 -9.78 -20.63
N GLY A 289 -6.43 -9.61 -19.70
CA GLY A 289 -6.47 -8.55 -18.70
C GLY A 289 -7.40 -8.83 -17.50
N LEU A 290 -7.98 -10.05 -17.42
CA LEU A 290 -8.77 -10.50 -16.27
C LEU A 290 -7.97 -11.52 -15.43
N GLY A 291 -7.98 -11.33 -14.13
CA GLY A 291 -7.18 -12.09 -13.18
C GLY A 291 -5.81 -11.42 -12.91
N HIS A 292 -5.01 -12.05 -12.07
CA HIS A 292 -3.82 -11.38 -11.48
C HIS A 292 -2.53 -12.18 -11.59
N GLY A 293 -2.48 -13.23 -12.42
CA GLY A 293 -1.27 -14.00 -12.68
C GLY A 293 -1.11 -15.21 -11.75
N ALA A 294 0.14 -15.67 -11.62
CA ALA A 294 0.48 -16.88 -10.89
C ALA A 294 0.30 -16.72 -9.36
N ASP A 295 0.16 -17.86 -8.66
CA ASP A 295 0.10 -17.92 -7.21
C ASP A 295 1.50 -17.64 -6.61
N PRO A 296 1.69 -16.56 -5.81
CA PRO A 296 2.99 -16.25 -5.25
C PRO A 296 3.52 -17.30 -4.26
N THR A 297 2.66 -18.17 -3.72
CA THR A 297 3.08 -19.28 -2.85
C THR A 297 3.44 -20.56 -3.63
N SER A 298 3.24 -20.56 -4.95
CA SER A 298 3.65 -21.69 -5.79
C SER A 298 5.19 -21.78 -5.84
N PRO A 299 5.77 -22.99 -5.75
CA PRO A 299 7.22 -23.17 -5.95
C PRO A 299 7.74 -22.63 -7.29
N ASP A 300 6.91 -22.63 -8.33
CA ASP A 300 7.27 -22.14 -9.66
C ASP A 300 7.34 -20.60 -9.72
N PHE A 301 6.68 -19.91 -8.79
CA PHE A 301 6.77 -18.45 -8.69
C PHE A 301 8.13 -17.97 -8.16
N GLY A 302 8.70 -18.69 -7.21
CA GLY A 302 10.05 -18.43 -6.68
C GLY A 302 10.13 -17.46 -5.51
N ALA A 303 9.01 -17.04 -4.92
CA ALA A 303 9.01 -16.28 -3.67
C ALA A 303 9.37 -17.17 -2.46
N THR A 304 9.94 -16.58 -1.42
CA THR A 304 10.13 -17.26 -0.14
C THR A 304 8.79 -17.40 0.58
N VAL A 305 8.35 -18.64 0.83
CA VAL A 305 7.06 -18.89 1.48
C VAL A 305 7.20 -18.80 3.00
N LEU A 306 6.34 -17.99 3.62
CA LEU A 306 6.27 -17.81 5.06
C LEU A 306 5.20 -18.71 5.70
N PRO A 307 5.35 -19.08 7.00
CA PRO A 307 4.36 -19.86 7.71
C PRO A 307 3.03 -19.12 7.81
N ALA A 308 1.89 -19.80 7.57
CA ALA A 308 0.56 -19.23 7.66
C ALA A 308 -0.52 -20.26 8.09
N ASP A 309 -0.11 -21.41 8.64
CA ASP A 309 -1.03 -22.48 9.03
C ASP A 309 -1.94 -22.10 10.22
N ASP A 310 -1.53 -21.11 11.02
CA ASP A 310 -2.22 -20.61 12.20
C ASP A 310 -3.03 -19.33 11.96
N VAL A 311 -3.13 -18.88 10.71
CA VAL A 311 -3.97 -17.75 10.31
C VAL A 311 -5.40 -18.23 10.01
N PRO A 312 -6.42 -17.79 10.79
CA PRO A 312 -7.74 -18.40 10.73
C PRO A 312 -8.66 -17.87 9.61
N ALA A 313 -8.27 -16.80 8.89
CA ALA A 313 -9.08 -16.21 7.84
C ALA A 313 -8.31 -15.18 7.01
N HIS A 314 -8.85 -14.79 5.86
CA HIS A 314 -8.28 -13.87 4.88
C HIS A 314 -7.79 -12.53 5.44
N ASP A 315 -8.45 -11.97 6.45
CA ASP A 315 -8.11 -10.68 7.06
C ASP A 315 -7.34 -10.80 8.40
N LYS A 316 -6.73 -11.98 8.68
CA LYS A 316 -6.14 -12.31 9.98
C LYS A 316 -4.62 -12.53 9.97
N TYR A 317 -3.93 -12.13 8.92
CA TYR A 317 -2.47 -12.30 8.79
C TYR A 317 -1.66 -11.51 9.83
N PHE A 318 -2.22 -10.42 10.37
CA PHE A 318 -1.60 -9.61 11.43
C PHE A 318 -2.14 -9.94 12.83
N THR A 319 -2.66 -11.17 13.04
CA THR A 319 -3.19 -11.57 14.34
C THR A 319 -2.05 -11.80 15.33
N PRO A 320 -2.03 -11.15 16.51
CA PRO A 320 -1.01 -11.37 17.55
C PRO A 320 -0.91 -12.83 17.97
N GLY A 321 0.33 -13.30 18.15
CA GLY A 321 0.64 -14.67 18.56
C GLY A 321 0.63 -15.71 17.45
N THR A 322 0.46 -15.32 16.19
CA THR A 322 0.64 -16.21 15.03
C THR A 322 2.08 -16.26 14.58
N SER A 323 2.49 -17.40 14.02
CA SER A 323 3.82 -17.58 13.42
C SER A 323 4.03 -16.64 12.22
N THR A 324 2.95 -16.29 11.53
CA THR A 324 2.96 -15.34 10.42
C THR A 324 3.33 -13.94 10.89
N LEU A 325 2.69 -13.41 11.95
CA LEU A 325 3.02 -12.08 12.46
C LEU A 325 4.45 -12.01 12.99
N THR A 326 4.92 -13.07 13.65
CA THR A 326 6.32 -13.17 14.12
C THR A 326 7.31 -13.13 12.93
N ALA A 327 7.01 -13.82 11.81
CA ALA A 327 7.82 -13.75 10.60
C ALA A 327 7.76 -12.36 9.95
N PHE A 328 6.59 -11.72 9.92
CA PHE A 328 6.44 -10.36 9.42
C PHE A 328 7.25 -9.35 10.26
N ALA A 329 7.23 -9.49 11.58
CA ALA A 329 8.03 -8.64 12.46
C ALA A 329 9.54 -8.80 12.21
N ALA A 330 10.01 -10.03 11.95
CA ALA A 330 11.41 -10.27 11.60
C ALA A 330 11.81 -9.55 10.30
N ILE A 331 10.95 -9.54 9.28
CA ILE A 331 11.18 -8.78 8.05
C ILE A 331 11.13 -7.27 8.32
N ALA A 332 10.15 -6.82 9.11
CA ALA A 332 9.98 -5.41 9.43
C ALA A 332 11.16 -4.82 10.24
N CYS A 333 11.90 -5.64 10.99
CA CYS A 333 13.12 -5.27 11.71
C CYS A 333 14.40 -5.48 10.87
N GLY A 334 14.31 -6.03 9.65
CA GLY A 334 15.46 -6.32 8.81
C GLY A 334 16.29 -7.55 9.23
N ASP A 335 15.71 -8.45 10.03
CA ASP A 335 16.39 -9.63 10.57
C ASP A 335 16.38 -10.84 9.62
N LEU A 336 15.64 -10.79 8.52
CA LEU A 336 15.55 -11.85 7.51
C LEU A 336 16.08 -11.38 6.16
#